data_44fc3ff2f39d030bc90183fb9cbfa020
#
_entry.id   44fc3ff2f39d030bc90183fb9cbfa020
#
_cell.length_a   1.000
_cell.length_b   1.000
_cell.length_c   1.000
_cell.angle_alpha   90.00
_cell.angle_beta   90.00
_cell.angle_gamma   90.00
#
_symmetry.space_group_name_H-M   'P 1'
#
loop_
_entity.id
_entity.type
_entity.pdbx_description
1 polymer ?
#
loop_
_entity_poly.entity_id
_entity_poly.type
_entity_poly.pdbx_seq_one_letter_code
_entity_poly.pdbx_strand_id
1 'polypeptide(L)'
;MKKSIFTILLCTVTLFFQSHKTDEGMFPLSEMKNIDLKKAGLRMEPLALYNPSGISLVDAIVRVGGCTGSFVSNDGLMVTNHHCAFGFVAAMSTIENNYIKNGYLAKDRAQEAQAKGLVCKITASYADVSDQVLQGTQSTDDPLKRLAIIAANTKRITEEENKINKGLQCEISEMFTGKTYVLFRYQLLKDVRIVYVPARSIGEYGGEKDNWVWPRHSGDFAFLRAYVAPDGTAADYSPNNVPFKPKKFLKINVNGIKDNDFVFILGYPGRTFR
;
A
#
# COMPACT_ATOMS: atom_id res chain seq x y z
N MET A 1 -58.73 16.22 3.38
CA MET A 1 -57.52 17.02 3.69
C MET A 1 -56.52 16.32 4.62
N LYS A 2 -56.91 15.76 5.78
CA LYS A 2 -55.95 15.10 6.71
C LYS A 2 -55.22 13.88 6.09
N LYS A 3 -55.84 13.06 5.24
CA LYS A 3 -55.22 11.92 4.56
C LYS A 3 -54.17 12.32 3.52
N SER A 4 -54.43 13.42 2.78
CA SER A 4 -53.49 13.93 1.78
C SER A 4 -52.22 14.53 2.39
N ILE A 5 -52.35 15.18 3.56
CA ILE A 5 -51.17 15.74 4.28
C ILE A 5 -50.26 14.62 4.81
N PHE A 6 -50.89 13.51 5.30
CA PHE A 6 -50.10 12.37 5.79
C PHE A 6 -49.35 11.64 4.66
N THR A 7 -49.96 11.52 3.49
CA THR A 7 -49.30 10.93 2.31
C THR A 7 -48.15 11.79 1.78
N ILE A 8 -48.30 13.11 1.76
CA ILE A 8 -47.23 14.04 1.37
C ILE A 8 -46.08 14.00 2.37
N LEU A 9 -46.37 13.95 3.67
CA LEU A 9 -45.37 13.86 4.73
C LEU A 9 -44.61 12.53 4.66
N LEU A 10 -45.29 11.42 4.36
CA LEU A 10 -44.65 10.09 4.16
C LEU A 10 -43.75 10.07 2.93
N CYS A 11 -44.19 10.69 1.81
CA CYS A 11 -43.34 10.80 0.59
C CYS A 11 -42.13 11.71 0.79
N THR A 12 -42.25 12.79 1.55
CA THR A 12 -41.10 13.66 1.87
C THR A 12 -40.07 12.97 2.80
N VAL A 13 -40.53 12.20 3.76
CA VAL A 13 -39.64 11.44 4.65
C VAL A 13 -38.90 10.34 3.89
N THR A 14 -39.51 9.67 2.92
CA THR A 14 -38.83 8.65 2.09
C THR A 14 -37.78 9.23 1.13
N LEU A 15 -37.92 10.50 0.73
CA LEU A 15 -36.93 11.17 -0.12
C LEU A 15 -35.64 11.56 0.65
N PHE A 16 -35.69 11.69 1.98
CA PHE A 16 -34.50 11.97 2.81
C PHE A 16 -33.70 10.71 3.17
N PHE A 17 -34.19 9.51 2.92
CA PHE A 17 -33.48 8.24 3.10
C PHE A 17 -32.86 7.69 1.81
N GLN A 18 -32.53 8.52 0.83
CA GLN A 18 -31.59 8.11 -0.19
C GLN A 18 -30.20 8.09 0.48
N SER A 19 -29.93 7.00 1.18
CA SER A 19 -28.59 6.63 1.55
C SER A 19 -27.75 6.65 0.28
N HIS A 20 -26.84 7.59 0.16
CA HIS A 20 -25.78 7.50 -0.84
C HIS A 20 -25.10 6.16 -0.61
N LYS A 21 -25.36 5.22 -1.52
CA LYS A 21 -24.65 3.94 -1.53
C LYS A 21 -23.19 4.29 -1.82
N THR A 22 -22.37 4.25 -0.79
CA THR A 22 -20.92 4.39 -0.96
C THR A 22 -20.48 3.26 -1.88
N ASP A 23 -19.73 3.60 -2.92
CA ASP A 23 -19.09 2.59 -3.75
C ASP A 23 -18.03 1.89 -2.89
N GLU A 24 -18.41 0.74 -2.34
CA GLU A 24 -17.51 -0.09 -1.55
C GLU A 24 -16.77 -1.05 -2.46
N GLY A 25 -15.51 -1.29 -2.16
CA GLY A 25 -14.75 -2.33 -2.82
C GLY A 25 -13.25 -2.03 -2.82
N MET A 26 -12.51 -3.07 -3.16
CA MET A 26 -11.09 -3.02 -3.39
C MET A 26 -10.84 -3.36 -4.85
N PHE A 27 -10.37 -2.39 -5.61
CA PHE A 27 -10.24 -2.50 -7.06
C PHE A 27 -8.77 -2.66 -7.44
N PRO A 28 -8.39 -3.73 -8.16
CA PRO A 28 -7.09 -3.82 -8.80
C PRO A 28 -6.86 -2.65 -9.76
N LEU A 29 -5.61 -2.21 -9.93
CA LEU A 29 -5.28 -1.13 -10.86
C LEU A 29 -5.71 -1.43 -12.31
N SER A 30 -5.72 -2.70 -12.73
CA SER A 30 -6.23 -3.15 -14.03
C SER A 30 -7.71 -2.81 -14.26
N GLU A 31 -8.49 -2.73 -13.18
CA GLU A 31 -9.93 -2.48 -13.21
C GLU A 31 -10.29 -0.99 -13.13
N MET A 32 -9.32 -0.10 -12.94
CA MET A 32 -9.56 1.35 -12.80
C MET A 32 -10.30 1.96 -13.99
N LYS A 33 -10.12 1.40 -15.19
CA LYS A 33 -10.85 1.82 -16.40
C LYS A 33 -12.36 1.54 -16.35
N ASN A 34 -12.78 0.60 -15.50
CA ASN A 34 -14.18 0.16 -15.37
C ASN A 34 -14.92 0.92 -14.25
N ILE A 35 -14.24 1.82 -13.55
CA ILE A 35 -14.80 2.62 -12.44
C ILE A 35 -15.02 4.05 -12.92
N ASP A 36 -16.23 4.56 -12.78
CA ASP A 36 -16.52 5.96 -13.06
C ASP A 36 -16.09 6.87 -11.90
N LEU A 37 -14.78 7.08 -11.81
CA LEU A 37 -14.16 7.88 -10.75
C LEU A 37 -14.62 9.35 -10.76
N LYS A 38 -14.95 9.91 -11.93
CA LYS A 38 -15.47 11.27 -12.04
C LYS A 38 -16.84 11.38 -11.41
N LYS A 39 -17.72 10.40 -11.67
CA LYS A 39 -19.04 10.33 -11.03
C LYS A 39 -18.94 10.11 -9.53
N ALA A 40 -17.95 9.35 -9.07
CA ALA A 40 -17.68 9.15 -7.65
C ALA A 40 -17.15 10.41 -6.95
N GLY A 41 -16.70 11.44 -7.69
CA GLY A 41 -16.24 12.73 -7.14
C GLY A 41 -14.76 13.04 -7.35
N LEU A 42 -14.02 12.19 -8.08
CA LEU A 42 -12.61 12.45 -8.38
C LEU A 42 -12.48 13.72 -9.25
N ARG A 43 -11.78 14.72 -8.74
CA ARG A 43 -11.56 16.01 -9.44
C ARG A 43 -10.33 16.01 -10.35
N MET A 44 -9.38 15.08 -10.12
CA MET A 44 -8.21 14.93 -11.00
C MET A 44 -8.53 14.06 -12.22
N GLU A 45 -7.66 14.09 -13.23
CA GLU A 45 -7.77 13.16 -14.35
C GLU A 45 -7.42 11.74 -13.90
N PRO A 46 -8.19 10.71 -14.29
CA PRO A 46 -7.94 9.31 -13.89
C PRO A 46 -6.52 8.83 -14.20
N LEU A 47 -5.92 9.28 -15.32
CA LEU A 47 -4.52 8.98 -15.66
C LEU A 47 -3.51 9.62 -14.72
N ALA A 48 -3.86 10.69 -14.01
CA ALA A 48 -3.00 11.24 -12.96
C ALA A 48 -2.98 10.36 -11.70
N LEU A 49 -4.06 9.61 -11.45
CA LEU A 49 -4.14 8.61 -10.40
C LEU A 49 -3.37 7.35 -10.76
N TYR A 50 -3.65 6.79 -11.93
CA TYR A 50 -3.00 5.59 -12.47
C TYR A 50 -2.80 5.69 -13.99
N ASN A 51 -1.54 5.59 -14.42
CA ASN A 51 -1.15 5.64 -15.83
C ASN A 51 -0.23 4.44 -16.15
N PRO A 52 -0.71 3.45 -16.90
CA PRO A 52 0.11 2.28 -17.24
C PRO A 52 1.32 2.60 -18.13
N SER A 53 1.30 3.76 -18.80
CA SER A 53 2.36 4.17 -19.75
C SER A 53 3.16 5.39 -19.29
N GLY A 54 2.90 5.90 -18.08
CA GLY A 54 3.55 7.12 -17.58
C GLY A 54 3.56 7.22 -16.06
N ILE A 55 4.09 8.33 -15.56
CA ILE A 55 4.16 8.60 -14.12
C ILE A 55 2.78 9.07 -13.61
N SER A 56 2.34 8.49 -12.49
CA SER A 56 1.07 8.78 -11.84
C SER A 56 1.19 8.72 -10.31
N LEU A 57 0.09 8.91 -9.56
CA LEU A 57 0.14 8.86 -8.10
C LEU A 57 0.57 7.49 -7.55
N VAL A 58 0.27 6.40 -8.25
CA VAL A 58 0.67 5.05 -7.81
C VAL A 58 2.20 4.87 -7.75
N ASP A 59 2.96 5.66 -8.51
CA ASP A 59 4.44 5.64 -8.46
C ASP A 59 5.02 6.22 -7.15
N ALA A 60 4.18 6.87 -6.34
CA ALA A 60 4.55 7.31 -5.00
C ALA A 60 4.32 6.23 -3.92
N ILE A 61 3.65 5.12 -4.28
CA ILE A 61 3.27 4.08 -3.33
C ILE A 61 4.38 3.03 -3.25
N VAL A 62 4.69 2.61 -2.03
CA VAL A 62 5.76 1.66 -1.75
C VAL A 62 5.26 0.59 -0.78
N ARG A 63 5.60 -0.67 -1.04
CA ARG A 63 5.37 -1.77 -0.10
C ARG A 63 6.49 -1.77 0.93
N VAL A 64 6.16 -1.58 2.19
CA VAL A 64 7.08 -1.51 3.33
C VAL A 64 6.96 -2.81 4.12
N GLY A 65 7.77 -3.82 3.76
CA GLY A 65 7.59 -5.17 4.28
C GLY A 65 6.19 -5.71 3.95
N GLY A 66 5.38 -5.98 4.98
CA GLY A 66 3.96 -6.39 4.84
C GLY A 66 2.95 -5.24 4.75
N CYS A 67 3.41 -4.00 4.82
CA CYS A 67 2.58 -2.79 4.90
C CYS A 67 2.63 -1.97 3.62
N THR A 68 1.81 -0.93 3.56
CA THR A 68 1.90 0.14 2.56
C THR A 68 2.56 1.37 3.16
N GLY A 69 3.41 2.03 2.38
CA GLY A 69 3.90 3.38 2.62
C GLY A 69 3.74 4.25 1.38
N SER A 70 4.03 5.54 1.54
CA SER A 70 4.01 6.50 0.44
C SER A 70 5.21 7.42 0.54
N PHE A 71 5.91 7.65 -0.57
CA PHE A 71 6.91 8.71 -0.61
C PHE A 71 6.24 10.07 -0.45
N VAL A 72 6.78 10.91 0.42
CA VAL A 72 6.27 12.26 0.73
C VAL A 72 7.32 13.34 0.48
N SER A 73 8.47 12.97 -0.06
CA SER A 73 9.51 13.90 -0.52
C SER A 73 10.27 13.36 -1.74
N ASN A 74 11.04 14.21 -2.37
CA ASN A 74 11.90 13.86 -3.50
C ASN A 74 13.24 13.24 -3.08
N ASP A 75 13.46 13.01 -1.79
CA ASP A 75 14.69 12.46 -1.22
C ASP A 75 14.43 11.18 -0.38
N GLY A 76 13.48 10.39 -0.83
CA GLY A 76 13.22 9.05 -0.31
C GLY A 76 12.49 8.98 1.04
N LEU A 77 12.04 10.14 1.61
CA LEU A 77 11.22 10.12 2.81
C LEU A 77 9.86 9.52 2.51
N MET A 78 9.45 8.55 3.31
CA MET A 78 8.16 7.88 3.19
C MET A 78 7.44 7.85 4.52
N VAL A 79 6.11 7.89 4.47
CA VAL A 79 5.21 7.70 5.61
C VAL A 79 4.61 6.30 5.53
N THR A 80 4.48 5.65 6.69
CA THR A 80 3.80 4.37 6.88
C THR A 80 3.14 4.36 8.26
N ASN A 81 2.55 3.25 8.68
CA ASN A 81 1.96 3.13 10.01
C ASN A 81 3.02 2.89 11.09
N HIS A 82 2.72 3.31 12.33
CA HIS A 82 3.55 3.04 13.51
C HIS A 82 3.74 1.54 13.71
N HIS A 83 2.66 0.74 13.65
CA HIS A 83 2.75 -0.70 13.85
C HIS A 83 3.67 -1.40 12.81
N CYS A 84 3.85 -0.82 11.63
CA CYS A 84 4.75 -1.34 10.60
C CYS A 84 6.23 -1.08 10.93
N ALA A 85 6.53 0.01 11.66
CA ALA A 85 7.88 0.36 12.09
C ALA A 85 8.22 -0.17 13.50
N PHE A 86 7.21 -0.55 14.29
CA PHE A 86 7.33 -0.87 15.70
C PHE A 86 8.39 -1.96 16.00
N GLY A 87 8.40 -3.05 15.23
CA GLY A 87 9.36 -4.14 15.44
C GLY A 87 10.81 -3.70 15.29
N PHE A 88 11.10 -2.77 14.38
CA PHE A 88 12.45 -2.23 14.18
C PHE A 88 12.86 -1.29 15.30
N VAL A 89 11.93 -0.47 15.80
CA VAL A 89 12.16 0.40 16.97
C VAL A 89 12.36 -0.44 18.22
N ALA A 90 11.59 -1.50 18.40
CA ALA A 90 11.75 -2.43 19.51
C ALA A 90 13.15 -3.09 19.51
N ALA A 91 13.61 -3.52 18.32
CA ALA A 91 14.93 -4.17 18.17
C ALA A 91 16.12 -3.24 18.48
N MET A 92 15.96 -1.91 18.34
CA MET A 92 17.00 -0.93 18.66
C MET A 92 16.85 -0.31 20.04
N SER A 93 15.77 -0.60 20.76
CA SER A 93 15.54 -0.07 22.12
C SER A 93 16.40 -0.80 23.14
N THR A 94 16.92 -0.05 24.12
CA THR A 94 17.66 -0.55 25.28
C THR A 94 17.02 -0.01 26.56
N ILE A 95 17.55 -0.42 27.72
CA ILE A 95 17.09 0.11 29.02
C ILE A 95 17.37 1.61 29.09
N GLU A 96 18.56 2.04 28.61
CA GLU A 96 18.99 3.44 28.62
C GLU A 96 18.31 4.28 27.57
N ASN A 97 18.01 3.68 26.42
CA ASN A 97 17.38 4.33 25.27
C ASN A 97 16.08 3.62 24.89
N ASN A 98 15.04 3.80 25.69
CA ASN A 98 13.75 3.15 25.48
C ASN A 98 12.94 3.90 24.42
N TYR A 99 13.22 3.61 23.16
CA TYR A 99 12.53 4.22 22.01
C TYR A 99 11.07 3.77 21.87
N ILE A 100 10.69 2.61 22.43
CA ILE A 100 9.29 2.17 22.50
C ILE A 100 8.48 3.18 23.34
N LYS A 101 9.01 3.56 24.51
CA LYS A 101 8.33 4.47 25.44
C LYS A 101 8.42 5.92 25.00
N ASN A 102 9.58 6.34 24.50
CA ASN A 102 9.90 7.76 24.27
C ASN A 102 9.72 8.19 22.82
N GLY A 103 9.54 7.24 21.89
CA GLY A 103 9.63 7.48 20.45
C GLY A 103 11.07 7.61 19.97
N TYR A 104 11.24 7.72 18.66
CA TYR A 104 12.52 7.96 18.01
C TYR A 104 12.41 9.13 17.04
N LEU A 105 13.39 10.02 17.06
CA LEU A 105 13.54 11.12 16.11
C LEU A 105 15.01 11.27 15.73
N ALA A 106 15.33 11.03 14.48
CA ALA A 106 16.63 11.39 13.91
C ALA A 106 16.68 12.92 13.67
N LYS A 107 17.62 13.61 14.28
CA LYS A 107 17.79 15.07 14.12
C LYS A 107 18.45 15.43 12.79
N ASP A 108 19.20 14.50 12.23
CA ASP A 108 19.88 14.61 10.95
C ASP A 108 20.00 13.23 10.29
N ARG A 109 20.52 13.19 9.06
CA ARG A 109 20.65 11.94 8.29
C ARG A 109 21.64 10.94 8.88
N ALA A 110 22.64 11.41 9.61
CA ALA A 110 23.62 10.53 10.24
C ALA A 110 23.01 9.74 11.41
N GLN A 111 21.93 10.26 12.00
CA GLN A 111 21.20 9.63 13.09
C GLN A 111 20.06 8.74 12.58
N GLU A 112 19.75 8.72 11.27
CA GLU A 112 18.71 7.83 10.74
C GLU A 112 19.15 6.37 10.94
N ALA A 113 18.46 5.65 11.82
CA ALA A 113 18.83 4.32 12.25
C ALA A 113 18.40 3.26 11.25
N GLN A 114 19.26 2.29 10.92
CA GLN A 114 18.93 1.21 10.01
C GLN A 114 17.76 0.36 10.53
N ALA A 115 16.72 0.19 9.73
CA ALA A 115 15.66 -0.80 9.94
C ALA A 115 16.15 -2.17 9.43
N LYS A 116 16.93 -2.88 10.26
CA LYS A 116 17.61 -4.12 9.86
C LYS A 116 16.65 -5.17 9.34
N GLY A 117 16.89 -5.65 8.11
CA GLY A 117 16.05 -6.69 7.47
C GLY A 117 14.79 -6.15 6.78
N LEU A 118 14.48 -4.85 6.91
CA LEU A 118 13.38 -4.27 6.16
C LEU A 118 13.78 -4.08 4.70
N VAL A 119 12.96 -4.64 3.81
CA VAL A 119 13.05 -4.41 2.36
C VAL A 119 11.77 -3.75 1.91
N CYS A 120 11.89 -2.64 1.21
CA CYS A 120 10.78 -1.99 0.54
C CYS A 120 10.76 -2.37 -0.95
N LYS A 121 9.55 -2.42 -1.54
CA LYS A 121 9.33 -2.78 -2.93
C LYS A 121 8.52 -1.69 -3.62
N ILE A 122 8.98 -1.26 -4.79
CA ILE A 122 8.24 -0.36 -5.68
C ILE A 122 7.82 -1.17 -6.89
N THR A 123 6.55 -1.14 -7.26
CA THR A 123 6.05 -1.78 -8.47
C THR A 123 6.62 -1.05 -9.70
N ALA A 124 7.53 -1.70 -10.41
CA ALA A 124 8.10 -1.19 -11.67
C ALA A 124 7.16 -1.46 -12.84
N SER A 125 6.56 -2.66 -12.88
CA SER A 125 5.54 -3.04 -13.85
C SER A 125 4.73 -4.24 -13.36
N TYR A 126 3.59 -4.49 -14.00
CA TYR A 126 2.81 -5.71 -13.80
C TYR A 126 2.19 -6.16 -15.13
N ALA A 127 1.83 -7.44 -15.20
CA ALA A 127 1.19 -8.05 -16.35
C ALA A 127 0.22 -9.15 -15.91
N ASP A 128 -0.92 -9.27 -16.59
CA ASP A 128 -1.78 -10.43 -16.43
C ASP A 128 -1.11 -11.65 -17.10
N VAL A 129 -0.94 -12.71 -16.32
CA VAL A 129 -0.33 -13.97 -16.74
C VAL A 129 -1.27 -15.16 -16.50
N SER A 130 -2.56 -14.88 -16.33
CA SER A 130 -3.58 -15.88 -15.97
C SER A 130 -3.59 -17.05 -16.95
N ASP A 131 -3.59 -16.78 -18.25
CA ASP A 131 -3.58 -17.83 -19.28
C ASP A 131 -2.34 -18.74 -19.17
N GLN A 132 -1.18 -18.15 -18.92
CA GLN A 132 0.07 -18.90 -18.79
C GLN A 132 0.10 -19.75 -17.50
N VAL A 133 -0.39 -19.20 -16.39
CA VAL A 133 -0.47 -19.90 -15.09
C VAL A 133 -1.50 -21.02 -15.15
N LEU A 134 -2.64 -20.80 -15.81
CA LEU A 134 -3.72 -21.78 -15.90
C LEU A 134 -3.54 -22.78 -17.07
N GLN A 135 -2.49 -22.65 -17.87
CA GLN A 135 -2.22 -23.55 -18.98
C GLN A 135 -2.12 -25.01 -18.49
N GLY A 136 -2.90 -25.91 -19.12
CA GLY A 136 -2.94 -27.33 -18.79
C GLY A 136 -3.89 -27.69 -17.63
N THR A 137 -4.48 -26.74 -16.93
CA THR A 137 -5.41 -27.05 -15.82
C THR A 137 -6.72 -27.67 -16.27
N GLN A 138 -7.10 -27.49 -17.54
CA GLN A 138 -8.33 -28.11 -18.13
C GLN A 138 -8.16 -29.60 -18.40
N SER A 139 -6.97 -30.14 -18.33
CA SER A 139 -6.70 -31.58 -18.56
C SER A 139 -7.08 -32.48 -17.39
N THR A 140 -7.53 -31.89 -16.25
CA THR A 140 -7.87 -32.66 -15.05
C THR A 140 -8.97 -31.99 -14.23
N ASP A 141 -9.88 -32.82 -13.74
CA ASP A 141 -10.92 -32.41 -12.77
C ASP A 141 -10.45 -32.60 -11.30
N ASP A 142 -9.28 -33.20 -11.08
CA ASP A 142 -8.70 -33.39 -9.77
C ASP A 142 -8.14 -32.05 -9.23
N PRO A 143 -8.70 -31.50 -8.12
CA PRO A 143 -8.25 -30.24 -7.57
C PRO A 143 -6.77 -30.22 -7.17
N LEU A 144 -6.24 -31.32 -6.65
CA LEU A 144 -4.83 -31.41 -6.23
C LEU A 144 -3.90 -31.36 -7.42
N LYS A 145 -4.23 -32.06 -8.50
CA LYS A 145 -3.47 -32.02 -9.77
C LYS A 145 -3.55 -30.62 -10.38
N ARG A 146 -4.71 -29.99 -10.36
CA ARG A 146 -4.88 -28.60 -10.84
C ARG A 146 -3.99 -27.64 -10.06
N LEU A 147 -3.96 -27.72 -8.72
CA LEU A 147 -3.07 -26.88 -7.89
C LEU A 147 -1.59 -27.13 -8.18
N ALA A 148 -1.19 -28.39 -8.40
CA ALA A 148 0.19 -28.72 -8.74
C ALA A 148 0.61 -28.12 -10.10
N ILE A 149 -0.26 -28.13 -11.11
CA ILE A 149 -0.02 -27.49 -12.40
C ILE A 149 0.16 -25.97 -12.23
N ILE A 150 -0.75 -25.31 -11.49
CA ILE A 150 -0.67 -23.88 -11.21
C ILE A 150 0.66 -23.53 -10.51
N ALA A 151 1.03 -24.29 -9.48
CA ALA A 151 2.28 -24.07 -8.76
C ALA A 151 3.52 -24.23 -9.65
N ALA A 152 3.55 -25.25 -10.50
CA ALA A 152 4.64 -25.50 -11.45
C ALA A 152 4.76 -24.37 -12.49
N ASN A 153 3.64 -23.93 -13.09
CA ASN A 153 3.62 -22.84 -14.05
C ASN A 153 4.04 -21.51 -13.40
N THR A 154 3.52 -21.20 -12.21
CA THR A 154 3.89 -20.01 -11.44
C THR A 154 5.38 -19.96 -11.18
N LYS A 155 5.96 -21.08 -10.71
CA LYS A 155 7.40 -21.19 -10.45
C LYS A 155 8.22 -20.96 -11.74
N ARG A 156 7.90 -21.65 -12.83
CA ARG A 156 8.57 -21.53 -14.12
C ARG A 156 8.56 -20.09 -14.63
N ILE A 157 7.39 -19.47 -14.69
CA ILE A 157 7.25 -18.08 -15.19
C ILE A 157 8.05 -17.12 -14.31
N THR A 158 7.97 -17.26 -12.98
CA THR A 158 8.71 -16.40 -12.04
C THR A 158 10.22 -16.55 -12.23
N GLU A 159 10.74 -17.77 -12.41
CA GLU A 159 12.18 -18.03 -12.65
C GLU A 159 12.64 -17.44 -13.99
N GLU A 160 11.86 -17.60 -15.05
CA GLU A 160 12.14 -17.03 -16.37
C GLU A 160 12.19 -15.50 -16.31
N GLU A 161 11.19 -14.88 -15.68
CA GLU A 161 11.11 -13.43 -15.53
C GLU A 161 12.25 -12.84 -14.69
N ASN A 162 12.66 -13.51 -13.62
CA ASN A 162 13.82 -13.09 -12.82
C ASN A 162 15.15 -13.18 -13.60
N LYS A 163 15.28 -14.10 -14.55
CA LYS A 163 16.46 -14.19 -15.43
C LYS A 163 16.52 -13.04 -16.44
N ILE A 164 15.36 -12.64 -16.97
CA ILE A 164 15.24 -11.60 -17.99
C ILE A 164 15.38 -10.21 -17.34
N ASN A 165 14.71 -9.99 -16.21
CA ASN A 165 14.63 -8.69 -15.55
C ASN A 165 15.67 -8.58 -14.41
N LYS A 166 16.95 -8.59 -14.78
CA LYS A 166 18.04 -8.44 -13.79
C LYS A 166 17.91 -7.14 -13.01
N GLY A 167 18.00 -7.24 -11.68
CA GLY A 167 17.87 -6.09 -10.77
C GLY A 167 16.44 -5.83 -10.28
N LEU A 168 15.43 -6.56 -10.82
CA LEU A 168 14.07 -6.57 -10.30
C LEU A 168 13.79 -7.91 -9.61
N GLN A 169 12.84 -7.90 -8.69
CA GLN A 169 12.25 -9.10 -8.11
C GLN A 169 10.89 -9.35 -8.75
N CYS A 170 10.69 -10.52 -9.33
CA CYS A 170 9.43 -10.90 -9.96
C CYS A 170 8.63 -11.81 -9.03
N GLU A 171 7.35 -11.53 -8.87
CA GLU A 171 6.41 -12.31 -8.06
C GLU A 171 5.08 -12.44 -8.82
N ILE A 172 4.45 -13.62 -8.77
CA ILE A 172 3.09 -13.79 -9.26
C ILE A 172 2.14 -13.84 -8.07
N SER A 173 1.12 -13.00 -8.09
CA SER A 173 0.05 -12.96 -7.10
C SER A 173 -1.26 -13.43 -7.70
N GLU A 174 -1.96 -14.30 -6.97
CA GLU A 174 -3.34 -14.65 -7.26
C GLU A 174 -4.25 -13.51 -6.80
N MET A 175 -4.95 -12.88 -7.74
CA MET A 175 -5.83 -11.73 -7.45
C MET A 175 -7.28 -12.18 -7.25
N PHE A 176 -7.74 -13.14 -8.04
CA PHE A 176 -9.04 -13.83 -7.86
C PHE A 176 -8.78 -15.32 -7.84
N THR A 177 -9.22 -15.97 -6.78
CA THR A 177 -8.93 -17.38 -6.52
C THR A 177 -9.24 -18.27 -7.73
N GLY A 178 -8.23 -18.96 -8.23
CA GLY A 178 -8.29 -19.88 -9.35
C GLY A 178 -8.59 -19.26 -10.72
N LYS A 179 -8.59 -17.91 -10.85
CA LYS A 179 -8.99 -17.22 -12.08
C LYS A 179 -7.97 -16.22 -12.60
N THR A 180 -7.44 -15.35 -11.73
CA THR A 180 -6.59 -14.22 -12.16
C THR A 180 -5.27 -14.24 -11.45
N TYR A 181 -4.19 -14.24 -12.23
CA TYR A 181 -2.81 -14.25 -11.77
C TYR A 181 -2.06 -13.08 -12.40
N VAL A 182 -1.46 -12.23 -11.56
CA VAL A 182 -0.74 -11.04 -12.00
C VAL A 182 0.73 -11.17 -11.62
N LEU A 183 1.58 -11.05 -12.62
CA LEU A 183 3.02 -10.94 -12.44
C LEU A 183 3.38 -9.50 -12.10
N PHE A 184 4.02 -9.31 -10.96
CA PHE A 184 4.60 -8.04 -10.53
C PHE A 184 6.11 -8.08 -10.65
N ARG A 185 6.70 -6.99 -11.14
CA ARG A 185 8.14 -6.77 -11.16
C ARG A 185 8.45 -5.61 -10.23
N TYR A 186 9.25 -5.87 -9.20
CA TYR A 186 9.55 -4.91 -8.13
C TYR A 186 10.99 -4.43 -8.19
N GLN A 187 11.20 -3.13 -8.10
CA GLN A 187 12.46 -2.55 -7.69
C GLN A 187 12.58 -2.68 -6.16
N LEU A 188 13.72 -3.17 -5.68
CA LEU A 188 13.97 -3.32 -4.25
C LEU A 188 14.70 -2.10 -3.69
N LEU A 189 14.35 -1.72 -2.46
CA LEU A 189 15.06 -0.78 -1.63
C LEU A 189 15.45 -1.51 -0.35
N LYS A 190 16.75 -1.76 -0.17
CA LYS A 190 17.28 -2.63 0.91
C LYS A 190 17.85 -1.83 2.08
N ASP A 191 18.33 -0.60 1.84
CA ASP A 191 18.76 0.32 2.89
C ASP A 191 17.58 1.24 3.24
N VAL A 192 16.86 0.85 4.29
CA VAL A 192 15.73 1.64 4.83
C VAL A 192 16.09 2.06 6.24
N ARG A 193 15.90 3.34 6.54
CA ARG A 193 16.27 3.91 7.83
C ARG A 193 15.08 4.57 8.51
N ILE A 194 15.06 4.50 9.83
CA ILE A 194 14.03 5.10 10.68
C ILE A 194 14.37 6.57 10.85
N VAL A 195 13.41 7.44 10.52
CA VAL A 195 13.51 8.89 10.68
C VAL A 195 12.74 9.34 11.91
N TYR A 196 11.49 8.90 12.03
CA TYR A 196 10.63 9.23 13.16
C TYR A 196 9.62 8.13 13.43
N VAL A 197 9.49 7.78 14.70
CA VAL A 197 8.41 6.91 15.18
C VAL A 197 7.92 7.49 16.50
N PRO A 198 6.64 7.80 16.65
CA PRO A 198 6.11 8.31 17.93
C PRO A 198 6.20 7.26 19.03
N ALA A 199 6.11 7.72 20.27
CA ALA A 199 6.00 6.84 21.42
C ALA A 199 4.82 5.87 21.25
N ARG A 200 4.93 4.65 21.78
CA ARG A 200 3.88 3.64 21.73
C ARG A 200 2.52 4.16 22.24
N SER A 201 2.55 5.00 23.29
CA SER A 201 1.34 5.61 23.86
C SER A 201 0.59 6.54 22.88
N ILE A 202 1.24 6.98 21.81
CA ILE A 202 0.63 7.75 20.72
C ILE A 202 0.26 6.81 19.58
N GLY A 203 1.22 5.97 19.14
CA GLY A 203 1.05 5.06 17.99
C GLY A 203 -0.01 3.98 18.21
N GLU A 204 -0.18 3.54 19.46
CA GLU A 204 -1.14 2.51 19.88
C GLU A 204 -2.07 3.03 20.99
N TYR A 205 -2.50 4.27 20.91
CA TYR A 205 -3.41 4.86 21.90
C TYR A 205 -4.68 4.04 22.03
N GLY A 206 -5.06 3.67 23.27
CA GLY A 206 -6.23 2.82 23.55
C GLY A 206 -6.02 1.32 23.28
N GLY A 207 -4.87 0.94 22.72
CA GLY A 207 -4.50 -0.46 22.41
C GLY A 207 -5.50 -1.15 21.49
N GLU A 208 -5.58 -2.48 21.57
CA GLU A 208 -6.45 -3.30 20.73
C GLU A 208 -7.95 -3.02 20.94
N LYS A 209 -8.35 -2.63 22.17
CA LYS A 209 -9.76 -2.37 22.48
C LYS A 209 -10.33 -1.20 21.68
N ASP A 210 -9.54 -0.15 21.48
CA ASP A 210 -9.99 1.06 20.78
C ASP A 210 -9.63 1.05 19.30
N ASN A 211 -8.94 0.01 18.80
CA ASN A 211 -8.49 -0.07 17.42
C ASN A 211 -9.65 -0.03 16.41
N TRP A 212 -10.80 -0.56 16.78
CA TRP A 212 -11.99 -0.67 15.94
C TRP A 212 -13.15 0.23 16.40
N VAL A 213 -12.91 1.09 17.39
CA VAL A 213 -13.93 1.96 17.95
C VAL A 213 -13.74 3.39 17.43
N TRP A 214 -14.83 4.01 17.00
CA TRP A 214 -14.86 5.42 16.62
C TRP A 214 -15.29 6.29 17.79
N PRO A 215 -14.70 7.48 18.00
CA PRO A 215 -13.58 8.07 17.26
C PRO A 215 -12.22 7.48 17.66
N ARG A 216 -11.30 7.36 16.70
CA ARG A 216 -9.93 6.93 16.96
C ARG A 216 -9.04 8.12 17.30
N HIS A 217 -8.15 7.91 18.29
CA HIS A 217 -7.18 8.90 18.74
C HIS A 217 -5.73 8.45 18.57
N SER A 218 -5.49 7.28 17.95
CA SER A 218 -4.15 6.77 17.71
C SER A 218 -3.43 7.59 16.65
N GLY A 219 -2.18 7.97 16.91
CA GLY A 219 -1.25 8.51 15.93
C GLY A 219 -0.45 7.39 15.28
N ASP A 220 -1.12 6.45 14.58
CA ASP A 220 -0.50 5.28 13.97
C ASP A 220 0.23 5.66 12.67
N PHE A 221 1.35 6.37 12.81
CA PHE A 221 2.20 6.76 11.70
C PHE A 221 3.69 6.71 12.06
N ALA A 222 4.54 6.53 11.06
CA ALA A 222 5.99 6.59 11.17
C ALA A 222 6.60 7.14 9.88
N PHE A 223 7.79 7.74 9.98
CA PHE A 223 8.57 8.17 8.83
C PHE A 223 9.83 7.33 8.72
N LEU A 224 10.04 6.80 7.53
CA LEU A 224 11.24 6.07 7.13
C LEU A 224 11.88 6.79 5.94
N ARG A 225 13.14 6.50 5.64
CA ARG A 225 13.80 6.95 4.42
C ARG A 225 14.50 5.79 3.74
N ALA A 226 14.32 5.71 2.42
CA ALA A 226 15.00 4.75 1.58
C ALA A 226 16.30 5.34 1.04
N TYR A 227 17.34 4.50 0.98
CA TYR A 227 18.65 4.81 0.45
C TYR A 227 19.05 3.81 -0.63
N VAL A 228 19.93 4.24 -1.52
CA VAL A 228 20.49 3.45 -2.62
C VAL A 228 21.98 3.74 -2.74
N ALA A 229 22.73 2.92 -3.47
CA ALA A 229 24.10 3.22 -3.83
C ALA A 229 24.19 4.56 -4.62
N PRO A 230 25.35 5.23 -4.65
CA PRO A 230 25.52 6.50 -5.36
C PRO A 230 25.17 6.45 -6.85
N ASP A 231 25.23 5.29 -7.49
CA ASP A 231 24.82 5.03 -8.88
C ASP A 231 23.30 4.80 -9.04
N GLY A 232 22.54 4.82 -7.94
CA GLY A 232 21.09 4.61 -7.91
C GLY A 232 20.66 3.14 -7.86
N THR A 233 21.60 2.20 -7.80
CA THR A 233 21.27 0.77 -7.69
C THR A 233 20.86 0.37 -6.28
N ALA A 234 20.04 -0.69 -6.17
CA ALA A 234 19.67 -1.26 -4.89
C ALA A 234 20.90 -1.76 -4.13
N ALA A 235 21.10 -1.30 -2.91
CA ALA A 235 22.24 -1.67 -2.08
C ALA A 235 21.81 -1.99 -0.65
N ASP A 236 22.54 -2.86 0.00
CA ASP A 236 22.43 -3.06 1.44
C ASP A 236 22.97 -1.82 2.17
N TYR A 237 22.70 -1.73 3.48
CA TYR A 237 23.13 -0.58 4.28
C TYR A 237 24.62 -0.24 4.09
N SER A 238 24.87 1.02 3.77
CA SER A 238 26.21 1.60 3.75
C SER A 238 26.15 3.09 4.15
N PRO A 239 27.12 3.60 4.92
CA PRO A 239 27.20 5.03 5.23
C PRO A 239 27.35 5.91 3.97
N ASN A 240 27.84 5.33 2.86
CA ASN A 240 28.03 6.02 1.58
C ASN A 240 26.78 6.05 0.71
N ASN A 241 25.70 5.34 1.09
CA ASN A 241 24.46 5.36 0.34
C ASN A 241 23.82 6.75 0.39
N VAL A 242 23.14 7.08 -0.69
CA VAL A 242 22.44 8.36 -0.87
C VAL A 242 20.92 8.16 -0.81
N PRO A 243 20.15 9.17 -0.41
CA PRO A 243 18.69 9.07 -0.41
C PRO A 243 18.14 8.72 -1.79
N PHE A 244 17.21 7.77 -1.81
CA PHE A 244 16.50 7.39 -3.03
C PHE A 244 15.69 8.56 -3.58
N LYS A 245 15.67 8.72 -4.90
CA LYS A 245 14.86 9.73 -5.59
C LYS A 245 13.66 9.07 -6.26
N PRO A 246 12.46 9.10 -5.64
CA PRO A 246 11.28 8.50 -6.23
C PRO A 246 10.83 9.28 -7.47
N LYS A 247 10.25 8.56 -8.45
CA LYS A 247 9.66 9.19 -9.65
C LYS A 247 8.50 10.13 -9.32
N LYS A 248 7.79 9.83 -8.24
CA LYS A 248 6.65 10.58 -7.73
C LYS A 248 6.66 10.57 -6.21
N PHE A 249 6.15 11.62 -5.60
CA PHE A 249 5.82 11.67 -4.16
C PHE A 249 4.50 12.40 -3.94
N LEU A 250 3.83 12.10 -2.84
CA LEU A 250 2.58 12.73 -2.44
C LEU A 250 2.88 14.01 -1.65
N LYS A 251 2.12 15.05 -1.91
CA LYS A 251 2.15 16.27 -1.10
C LYS A 251 1.21 16.12 0.08
N ILE A 252 1.68 16.42 1.28
CA ILE A 252 0.85 16.44 2.48
C ILE A 252 -0.04 17.67 2.44
N ASN A 253 -1.36 17.47 2.49
CA ASN A 253 -2.32 18.57 2.60
C ASN A 253 -2.54 18.93 4.07
N VAL A 254 -1.90 20.01 4.52
CA VAL A 254 -2.01 20.49 5.90
C VAL A 254 -3.38 21.05 6.26
N ASN A 255 -4.21 21.36 5.27
CA ASN A 255 -5.59 21.84 5.49
C ASN A 255 -6.60 20.71 5.72
N GLY A 256 -6.15 19.45 5.61
CA GLY A 256 -7.01 18.27 5.77
C GLY A 256 -8.06 18.11 4.67
N ILE A 257 -9.14 17.44 5.01
CA ILE A 257 -10.30 17.16 4.16
C ILE A 257 -11.55 17.82 4.78
N LYS A 258 -12.58 17.98 3.98
CA LYS A 258 -13.90 18.52 4.39
C LYS A 258 -14.96 17.43 4.24
N ASP A 259 -16.10 17.62 4.89
CA ASP A 259 -17.26 16.76 4.70
C ASP A 259 -17.65 16.68 3.23
N ASN A 260 -17.94 15.48 2.77
CA ASN A 260 -18.28 15.15 1.38
C ASN A 260 -17.14 15.30 0.35
N ASP A 261 -15.90 15.49 0.80
CA ASP A 261 -14.76 15.34 -0.12
C ASP A 261 -14.61 13.88 -0.55
N PHE A 262 -14.33 13.67 -1.84
CA PHE A 262 -13.98 12.35 -2.35
C PHE A 262 -12.60 11.94 -1.83
N VAL A 263 -12.53 10.77 -1.18
CA VAL A 263 -11.29 10.20 -0.64
C VAL A 263 -11.11 8.77 -1.12
N PHE A 264 -9.86 8.34 -1.24
CA PHE A 264 -9.51 6.98 -1.63
C PHE A 264 -8.19 6.56 -0.99
N ILE A 265 -7.93 5.27 -0.96
CA ILE A 265 -6.68 4.68 -0.45
C ILE A 265 -6.00 3.95 -1.61
N LEU A 266 -4.71 4.18 -1.78
CA LEU A 266 -3.84 3.40 -2.65
C LEU A 266 -2.92 2.53 -1.79
N GLY A 267 -2.66 1.30 -2.21
CA GLY A 267 -1.73 0.47 -1.47
C GLY A 267 -1.71 -1.00 -1.84
N TYR A 268 -1.03 -1.75 -1.00
CA TYR A 268 -0.91 -3.20 -1.06
C TYR A 268 -1.76 -3.80 0.05
N PRO A 269 -2.97 -4.27 -0.25
CA PRO A 269 -3.88 -4.81 0.76
C PRO A 269 -3.32 -6.08 1.38
N GLY A 270 -3.68 -6.33 2.63
CA GLY A 270 -3.47 -7.61 3.28
C GLY A 270 -4.40 -8.69 2.73
N ARG A 271 -4.52 -9.80 3.45
CA ARG A 271 -5.49 -10.86 3.10
C ARG A 271 -6.88 -10.41 3.52
N THR A 272 -7.83 -10.49 2.59
CA THR A 272 -9.27 -10.37 2.87
C THR A 272 -9.94 -11.71 2.58
N PHE A 273 -10.86 -12.09 3.46
CA PHE A 273 -11.69 -13.27 3.28
C PHE A 273 -13.13 -12.76 3.13
N ARG A 274 -13.67 -12.82 1.94
CA ARG A 274 -15.10 -12.64 1.65
C ARG A 274 -15.66 -13.93 1.09
#